data_2fe5055a3dbc2f5eaef2c3ecd802af80
#
_entry.id   2fe5055a3dbc2f5eaef2c3ecd802af80
#
_cell.length_a   1.000
_cell.length_b   1.000
_cell.length_c   1.000
_cell.angle_alpha   90.00
_cell.angle_beta   90.00
_cell.angle_gamma   90.00
#
_symmetry.space_group_name_H-M   'P 1'
#
loop_
_entity.id
_entity.type
_entity.pdbx_description
1 polymer ?
#
loop_
_entity_poly.entity_id
_entity_poly.type
_entity_poly.pdbx_seq_one_letter_code
_entity_poly.pdbx_strand_id
1 'polypeptide(L)'
;MFSIFALFSIIEQGCENEHDMNEIQIIEQVIHALKAQRVFLEEEITYTNQEQAPSVGNGTIKMMELEFQCLVENEINGTNLLRVEEKAKRCGATSKMPVLLVARYVQPTIYHALYKMGLNFADAAGNYHIEYVKGKKYRIQLSHSGEKAPLSNKQYPIFQEAGLRVIFYLLQDSKHIEQSFRTIKEHSGVSIGTVKNVIDELENRKFILTTQRKRVLKERRLLLDLWADNYHRVLKPKLLLKRLDFRTPQHREHWKDLVLPASTVWGGECASNVLNGYLTPACFELYTEEPFSCLMKSGTMRTTEGDVYIYQKFWKGDTMPYPLIYADLVASGDSRCIEAANKLLENELSDFK
;
A
#
# COMPACT_ATOMS: atom_id res chain seq x y z
N MET A 1 -19.74 33.34 26.32
CA MET A 1 -18.61 32.81 27.11
C MET A 1 -19.08 31.51 27.77
N PHE A 2 -19.19 30.43 26.96
CA PHE A 2 -19.46 29.09 27.47
C PHE A 2 -18.22 28.23 27.20
N SER A 3 -17.78 27.67 28.26
CA SER A 3 -16.47 27.15 28.60
C SER A 3 -16.04 25.92 27.75
N ILE A 4 -14.81 25.99 27.30
CA ILE A 4 -13.99 24.90 26.69
C ILE A 4 -13.89 23.66 27.62
N PHE A 5 -14.36 23.73 28.87
CA PHE A 5 -14.33 22.63 29.83
C PHE A 5 -15.42 21.57 29.64
N ALA A 6 -16.45 21.82 28.85
CA ALA A 6 -17.51 20.83 28.59
C ALA A 6 -17.16 19.82 27.51
N LEU A 7 -16.12 20.05 26.70
CA LEU A 7 -15.64 19.13 25.68
C LEU A 7 -14.64 18.09 26.19
N PHE A 8 -14.06 18.31 27.38
CA PHE A 8 -13.09 17.36 27.96
C PHE A 8 -13.73 16.26 28.82
N SER A 9 -14.98 16.39 29.26
CA SER A 9 -15.64 15.41 30.12
C SER A 9 -16.36 14.28 29.34
N ILE A 10 -16.42 14.36 28.01
CA ILE A 10 -17.00 13.30 27.15
C ILE A 10 -15.92 12.28 26.67
N ILE A 11 -14.65 12.58 26.92
CA ILE A 11 -13.52 11.73 26.46
C ILE A 11 -13.18 10.61 27.48
N GLU A 12 -13.72 10.63 28.69
CA GLU A 12 -13.36 9.66 29.74
C GLU A 12 -14.35 8.52 30.02
N GLN A 13 -15.42 8.37 29.24
CA GLN A 13 -16.31 7.19 29.36
C GLN A 13 -16.52 6.53 27.99
N GLY A 14 -15.67 5.58 27.65
CA GLY A 14 -15.88 4.73 26.48
C GLY A 14 -14.62 4.03 25.98
N CYS A 15 -13.95 3.29 26.84
CA CYS A 15 -13.06 2.20 26.39
C CYS A 15 -13.89 1.05 25.85
N GLU A 16 -14.31 1.12 24.57
CA GLU A 16 -14.69 -0.04 23.78
C GLU A 16 -14.45 0.24 22.29
N ASN A 17 -13.52 -0.54 21.69
CA ASN A 17 -13.25 -0.65 20.25
C ASN A 17 -12.61 0.55 19.52
N GLU A 18 -11.35 0.79 19.75
CA GLU A 18 -10.47 1.73 18.99
C GLU A 18 -10.06 1.25 17.58
N HIS A 19 -10.91 0.54 16.83
CA HIS A 19 -10.46 -0.04 15.54
C HIS A 19 -11.08 0.56 14.28
N ASP A 20 -12.13 1.41 14.39
CA ASP A 20 -12.66 2.13 13.24
C ASP A 20 -12.78 3.62 13.55
N MET A 21 -12.13 4.46 12.72
CA MET A 21 -12.42 5.89 12.76
C MET A 21 -13.90 6.10 12.51
N ASN A 22 -14.56 6.86 13.40
CA ASN A 22 -15.95 7.24 13.23
C ASN A 22 -16.12 7.92 11.86
N GLU A 23 -17.18 7.58 11.14
CA GLU A 23 -17.52 8.12 9.82
C GLU A 23 -17.46 9.65 9.77
N ILE A 24 -17.86 10.31 10.86
CA ILE A 24 -17.77 11.78 11.03
C ILE A 24 -16.32 12.26 10.99
N GLN A 25 -15.39 11.56 11.60
CA GLN A 25 -13.96 11.91 11.57
C GLN A 25 -13.37 11.82 10.16
N ILE A 26 -13.80 10.81 9.37
CA ILE A 26 -13.37 10.69 7.98
C ILE A 26 -13.90 11.87 7.16
N ILE A 27 -15.18 12.24 7.33
CA ILE A 27 -15.79 13.38 6.65
C ILE A 27 -15.05 14.68 7.00
N GLU A 28 -14.77 14.92 8.27
CA GLU A 28 -14.05 16.12 8.73
C GLU A 28 -12.65 16.19 8.12
N GLN A 29 -11.92 15.08 8.09
CA GLN A 29 -10.59 15.04 7.47
C GLN A 29 -10.65 15.31 5.96
N VAL A 30 -11.63 14.77 5.26
CA VAL A 30 -11.83 15.02 3.82
C VAL A 30 -12.17 16.49 3.58
N ILE A 31 -13.08 17.06 4.35
CA ILE A 31 -13.42 18.49 4.26
C ILE A 31 -12.18 19.36 4.49
N HIS A 32 -11.39 19.05 5.54
CA HIS A 32 -10.15 19.76 5.82
C HIS A 32 -9.17 19.66 4.65
N ALA A 33 -8.98 18.47 4.07
CA ALA A 33 -8.10 18.26 2.94
C ALA A 33 -8.56 19.03 1.68
N LEU A 34 -9.86 19.04 1.39
CA LEU A 34 -10.43 19.81 0.27
C LEU A 34 -10.23 21.33 0.45
N LYS A 35 -10.41 21.84 1.67
CA LYS A 35 -10.14 23.25 1.99
C LYS A 35 -8.67 23.62 1.85
N ALA A 36 -7.77 22.72 2.26
CA ALA A 36 -6.33 22.92 2.14
C ALA A 36 -5.85 23.06 0.69
N GLN A 37 -6.53 22.45 -0.28
CA GLN A 37 -6.25 22.58 -1.71
C GLN A 37 -6.64 23.96 -2.29
N ARG A 38 -7.31 24.80 -1.52
CA ARG A 38 -7.78 26.15 -1.91
C ARG A 38 -8.64 26.20 -3.18
N VAL A 39 -9.27 25.08 -3.52
CA VAL A 39 -10.22 25.00 -4.64
C VAL A 39 -11.57 25.56 -4.23
N PHE A 40 -11.89 25.48 -2.92
CA PHE A 40 -13.11 25.99 -2.31
C PHE A 40 -12.74 27.00 -1.21
N LEU A 41 -13.55 28.05 -1.09
CA LEU A 41 -13.45 28.94 0.08
C LEU A 41 -13.94 28.21 1.32
N GLU A 42 -13.44 28.61 2.49
CA GLU A 42 -13.75 27.90 3.76
C GLU A 42 -15.25 27.79 4.07
N GLU A 43 -16.02 28.79 3.65
CA GLU A 43 -17.48 28.89 3.85
C GLU A 43 -18.27 28.09 2.81
N GLU A 44 -17.64 27.63 1.72
CA GLU A 44 -18.33 26.98 0.60
C GLU A 44 -18.53 25.47 0.81
N ILE A 45 -17.88 24.85 1.81
CA ILE A 45 -18.05 23.43 2.13
C ILE A 45 -18.68 23.28 3.50
N THR A 46 -19.88 22.73 3.53
CA THR A 46 -20.59 22.41 4.77
C THR A 46 -21.08 20.97 4.78
N TYR A 47 -21.11 20.37 5.96
CA TYR A 47 -21.66 19.03 6.17
C TYR A 47 -22.86 19.08 7.11
N THR A 48 -23.90 18.35 6.75
CA THR A 48 -25.11 18.19 7.56
C THR A 48 -25.34 16.70 7.82
N ASN A 49 -25.32 16.31 9.09
CA ASN A 49 -25.62 14.94 9.50
C ASN A 49 -27.13 14.66 9.37
N GLN A 50 -27.50 13.51 8.84
CA GLN A 50 -28.88 13.04 8.77
C GLN A 50 -29.09 11.90 9.77
N GLU A 51 -29.51 12.23 10.97
CA GLU A 51 -29.73 11.27 12.06
C GLU A 51 -30.91 10.29 11.83
N GLN A 52 -31.78 10.54 10.85
CA GLN A 52 -33.07 9.83 10.73
C GLN A 52 -33.19 8.79 9.64
N ALA A 53 -32.16 8.54 8.81
CA ALA A 53 -32.27 7.57 7.73
C ALA A 53 -30.94 6.83 7.44
N PRO A 54 -30.51 5.86 8.28
CA PRO A 54 -29.24 5.14 8.09
C PRO A 54 -29.19 4.31 6.78
N SER A 55 -30.29 4.11 6.10
CA SER A 55 -30.34 3.40 4.81
C SER A 55 -30.01 4.27 3.58
N VAL A 56 -29.86 5.58 3.72
CA VAL A 56 -29.77 6.55 2.61
C VAL A 56 -28.37 7.15 2.46
N GLY A 57 -27.44 6.86 3.38
CA GLY A 57 -26.07 7.40 3.40
C GLY A 57 -25.75 8.15 4.70
N ASN A 58 -24.54 8.66 4.79
CA ASN A 58 -23.96 9.20 6.04
C ASN A 58 -24.21 10.71 6.24
N GLY A 59 -25.11 11.34 5.50
CA GLY A 59 -25.39 12.79 5.54
C GLY A 59 -25.16 13.49 4.21
N THR A 60 -25.22 14.80 4.21
CA THR A 60 -25.08 15.62 3.01
C THR A 60 -23.89 16.57 3.09
N ILE A 61 -23.05 16.58 2.07
CA ILE A 61 -22.04 17.63 1.87
C ILE A 61 -22.55 18.61 0.82
N LYS A 62 -22.56 19.88 1.19
CA LYS A 62 -22.77 20.98 0.27
C LYS A 62 -21.42 21.61 -0.09
N MET A 63 -21.16 21.74 -1.38
CA MET A 63 -20.01 22.41 -1.94
C MET A 63 -20.48 23.49 -2.91
N MET A 64 -20.28 24.76 -2.57
CA MET A 64 -20.90 25.90 -3.26
C MET A 64 -22.45 25.74 -3.31
N GLU A 65 -23.02 25.71 -4.51
CA GLU A 65 -24.46 25.49 -4.70
C GLU A 65 -24.84 24.02 -4.97
N LEU A 66 -23.87 23.11 -4.87
CA LEU A 66 -24.05 21.69 -5.15
C LEU A 66 -24.19 20.91 -3.87
N GLU A 67 -25.19 20.02 -3.82
CA GLU A 67 -25.42 19.13 -2.69
C GLU A 67 -25.20 17.68 -3.12
N PHE A 68 -24.43 16.94 -2.32
CA PHE A 68 -24.10 15.54 -2.53
C PHE A 68 -24.52 14.71 -1.33
N GLN A 69 -25.12 13.56 -1.60
CA GLN A 69 -25.31 12.55 -0.58
C GLN A 69 -23.98 11.86 -0.31
N CYS A 70 -23.52 11.85 0.94
CA CYS A 70 -22.28 11.19 1.33
C CYS A 70 -22.46 9.69 1.48
N LEU A 71 -21.48 8.94 0.98
CA LEU A 71 -21.29 7.53 1.27
C LEU A 71 -19.86 7.34 1.79
N VAL A 72 -19.73 7.02 3.09
CA VAL A 72 -18.43 6.91 3.75
C VAL A 72 -17.91 5.49 3.68
N GLU A 73 -16.66 5.34 3.31
CA GLU A 73 -15.90 4.09 3.36
C GLU A 73 -14.51 4.35 3.97
N ASN A 74 -13.97 3.42 4.71
CA ASN A 74 -12.64 3.60 5.29
C ASN A 74 -11.57 3.65 4.18
N GLU A 75 -11.63 2.69 3.25
CA GLU A 75 -10.73 2.63 2.10
C GLU A 75 -11.50 2.15 0.87
N ILE A 76 -11.20 2.72 -0.30
CA ILE A 76 -11.74 2.26 -1.58
C ILE A 76 -10.59 1.75 -2.44
N ASN A 77 -10.66 0.48 -2.81
CA ASN A 77 -9.63 -0.23 -3.57
C ASN A 77 -10.28 -1.23 -4.56
N GLY A 78 -9.44 -1.94 -5.34
CA GLY A 78 -9.94 -2.87 -6.35
C GLY A 78 -10.80 -4.01 -5.80
N THR A 79 -10.61 -4.42 -4.54
CA THR A 79 -11.35 -5.56 -3.95
C THR A 79 -12.76 -5.21 -3.52
N ASN A 80 -13.01 -3.96 -3.12
CA ASN A 80 -14.33 -3.52 -2.67
C ASN A 80 -15.06 -2.62 -3.67
N LEU A 81 -14.46 -2.30 -4.81
CA LEU A 81 -14.97 -1.36 -5.78
C LEU A 81 -16.40 -1.67 -6.25
N LEU A 82 -16.68 -2.94 -6.60
CA LEU A 82 -18.03 -3.34 -7.06
C LEU A 82 -19.08 -3.19 -5.97
N ARG A 83 -18.74 -3.52 -4.72
CA ARG A 83 -19.62 -3.34 -3.57
C ARG A 83 -19.92 -1.86 -3.33
N VAL A 84 -18.89 -1.01 -3.43
CA VAL A 84 -19.02 0.44 -3.27
C VAL A 84 -19.87 1.05 -4.39
N GLU A 85 -19.68 0.62 -5.64
CA GLU A 85 -20.50 1.03 -6.78
C GLU A 85 -21.98 0.70 -6.56
N GLU A 86 -22.27 -0.52 -6.11
CA GLU A 86 -23.65 -0.95 -5.85
C GLU A 86 -24.30 -0.16 -4.72
N LYS A 87 -23.57 0.11 -3.63
CA LYS A 87 -24.01 0.98 -2.54
C LYS A 87 -24.29 2.41 -3.05
N ALA A 88 -23.38 2.98 -3.85
CA ALA A 88 -23.52 4.32 -4.39
C ALA A 88 -24.77 4.43 -5.30
N LYS A 89 -25.01 3.46 -6.18
CA LYS A 89 -26.20 3.41 -7.03
C LYS A 89 -27.49 3.37 -6.20
N ARG A 90 -27.53 2.53 -5.17
CA ARG A 90 -28.69 2.45 -4.26
C ARG A 90 -28.91 3.76 -3.51
N CYS A 91 -27.84 4.34 -2.98
CA CYS A 91 -27.88 5.61 -2.27
C CYS A 91 -28.41 6.74 -3.15
N GLY A 92 -27.87 6.90 -4.35
CA GLY A 92 -28.31 7.91 -5.32
C GLY A 92 -29.74 7.73 -5.79
N ALA A 93 -30.19 6.49 -6.00
CA ALA A 93 -31.58 6.20 -6.36
C ALA A 93 -32.57 6.58 -5.26
N THR A 94 -32.20 6.39 -3.99
CA THR A 94 -33.03 6.70 -2.83
C THR A 94 -33.06 8.20 -2.53
N SER A 95 -31.87 8.85 -2.49
CA SER A 95 -31.74 10.28 -2.16
C SER A 95 -32.16 11.21 -3.30
N LYS A 96 -32.15 10.71 -4.55
CA LYS A 96 -32.31 11.52 -5.78
C LYS A 96 -31.26 12.63 -5.91
N MET A 97 -30.15 12.49 -5.21
CA MET A 97 -29.01 13.41 -5.20
C MET A 97 -27.77 12.73 -5.80
N PRO A 98 -26.82 13.48 -6.37
CA PRO A 98 -25.54 12.91 -6.73
C PRO A 98 -24.84 12.39 -5.48
N VAL A 99 -24.14 11.27 -5.61
CA VAL A 99 -23.42 10.66 -4.51
C VAL A 99 -21.95 11.09 -4.55
N LEU A 100 -21.41 11.45 -3.39
CA LEU A 100 -19.99 11.63 -3.17
C LEU A 100 -19.47 10.48 -2.28
N LEU A 101 -18.56 9.69 -2.80
CA LEU A 101 -17.81 8.73 -2.03
C LEU A 101 -16.77 9.49 -1.18
N VAL A 102 -16.86 9.36 0.12
CA VAL A 102 -15.98 10.00 1.08
C VAL A 102 -15.15 8.90 1.74
N ALA A 103 -13.83 8.94 1.61
CA ALA A 103 -12.99 7.87 2.12
C ALA A 103 -11.77 8.42 2.88
N ARG A 104 -11.24 7.64 3.79
CA ARG A 104 -9.91 7.95 4.34
C ARG A 104 -8.85 7.91 3.25
N TYR A 105 -8.95 6.94 2.34
CA TYR A 105 -8.06 6.83 1.19
C TYR A 105 -8.72 6.09 0.03
N VAL A 106 -8.49 6.59 -1.19
CA VAL A 106 -8.87 5.93 -2.44
C VAL A 106 -7.60 5.53 -3.18
N GLN A 107 -7.45 4.25 -3.50
CA GLN A 107 -6.26 3.78 -4.22
C GLN A 107 -6.15 4.40 -5.61
N PRO A 108 -4.99 4.97 -6.00
CA PRO A 108 -4.81 5.58 -7.32
C PRO A 108 -5.10 4.65 -8.50
N THR A 109 -4.86 3.36 -8.33
CA THR A 109 -5.08 2.34 -9.37
C THR A 109 -6.53 2.22 -9.83
N ILE A 110 -7.49 2.66 -8.99
CA ILE A 110 -8.92 2.58 -9.32
C ILE A 110 -9.53 3.91 -9.75
N TYR A 111 -8.79 5.03 -9.76
CA TYR A 111 -9.34 6.34 -10.17
C TYR A 111 -10.00 6.30 -11.54
N HIS A 112 -9.34 5.65 -12.51
CA HIS A 112 -9.89 5.52 -13.86
C HIS A 112 -11.19 4.69 -13.90
N ALA A 113 -11.30 3.66 -13.07
CA ALA A 113 -12.51 2.87 -12.96
C ALA A 113 -13.65 3.68 -12.33
N LEU A 114 -13.39 4.41 -11.23
CA LEU A 114 -14.39 5.32 -10.62
C LEU A 114 -14.87 6.39 -11.60
N TYR A 115 -13.94 6.98 -12.35
CA TYR A 115 -14.27 7.94 -13.40
C TYR A 115 -15.17 7.33 -14.48
N LYS A 116 -14.85 6.14 -15.01
CA LYS A 116 -15.69 5.45 -16.00
C LYS A 116 -17.07 5.09 -15.47
N MET A 117 -17.20 4.83 -14.18
CA MET A 117 -18.47 4.56 -13.51
C MET A 117 -19.27 5.83 -13.23
N GLY A 118 -18.72 7.03 -13.49
CA GLY A 118 -19.35 8.31 -13.17
C GLY A 118 -19.51 8.56 -11.67
N LEU A 119 -18.64 8.00 -10.85
CA LEU A 119 -18.67 8.12 -9.39
C LEU A 119 -17.79 9.28 -8.94
N ASN A 120 -18.37 10.19 -8.16
CA ASN A 120 -17.62 11.24 -7.47
C ASN A 120 -16.96 10.66 -6.24
N PHE A 121 -15.73 11.10 -5.95
CA PHE A 121 -15.02 10.74 -4.72
C PHE A 121 -14.16 11.87 -4.18
N ALA A 122 -13.91 11.84 -2.89
CA ALA A 122 -12.90 12.64 -2.21
C ALA A 122 -12.30 11.83 -1.05
N ASP A 123 -10.99 11.98 -0.81
CA ASP A 123 -10.32 11.30 0.29
C ASP A 123 -9.56 12.26 1.23
N ALA A 124 -9.18 11.75 2.40
CA ALA A 124 -8.49 12.53 3.41
C ALA A 124 -7.02 12.88 3.03
N ALA A 125 -6.48 12.28 1.96
CA ALA A 125 -5.20 12.69 1.38
C ALA A 125 -5.32 13.91 0.46
N GLY A 126 -6.55 14.36 0.16
CA GLY A 126 -6.81 15.48 -0.75
C GLY A 126 -6.96 15.06 -2.20
N ASN A 127 -7.05 13.77 -2.49
CA ASN A 127 -7.41 13.30 -3.82
C ASN A 127 -8.91 13.38 -4.01
N TYR A 128 -9.35 13.91 -5.14
CA TYR A 128 -10.77 13.99 -5.45
C TYR A 128 -11.04 13.99 -6.94
N HIS A 129 -12.24 13.53 -7.29
CA HIS A 129 -12.86 13.71 -8.59
C HIS A 129 -14.33 14.02 -8.39
N ILE A 130 -14.74 15.19 -8.82
CA ILE A 130 -16.12 15.70 -8.72
C ILE A 130 -16.58 16.12 -10.09
N GLU A 131 -17.58 15.43 -10.60
CA GLU A 131 -18.25 15.79 -11.83
C GLU A 131 -19.73 16.02 -11.54
N TYR A 132 -20.23 17.17 -11.93
CA TYR A 132 -21.65 17.52 -11.79
C TYR A 132 -22.16 18.16 -13.07
N VAL A 133 -23.30 17.66 -13.52
CA VAL A 133 -24.00 18.15 -14.71
C VAL A 133 -25.40 18.59 -14.33
N LYS A 134 -25.71 19.89 -14.42
CA LYS A 134 -27.05 20.44 -14.20
C LYS A 134 -27.64 20.90 -15.53
N GLY A 135 -28.54 20.09 -16.06
CA GLY A 135 -29.19 20.35 -17.37
C GLY A 135 -28.18 20.34 -18.52
N LYS A 136 -28.51 21.06 -19.62
CA LYS A 136 -27.61 21.14 -20.79
C LYS A 136 -26.54 22.25 -20.69
N LYS A 137 -26.54 23.08 -19.64
CA LYS A 137 -25.76 24.31 -19.59
C LYS A 137 -24.56 24.32 -18.62
N TYR A 138 -24.56 23.46 -17.61
CA TYR A 138 -23.51 23.51 -16.60
C TYR A 138 -22.89 22.13 -16.40
N ARG A 139 -21.61 22.02 -16.67
CA ARG A 139 -20.76 20.88 -16.32
C ARG A 139 -19.59 21.40 -15.48
N ILE A 140 -19.50 20.93 -14.25
CA ILE A 140 -18.36 21.18 -13.38
C ILE A 140 -17.59 19.88 -13.28
N GLN A 141 -16.30 19.95 -13.58
CA GLN A 141 -15.38 18.83 -13.42
C GLN A 141 -14.15 19.33 -12.68
N LEU A 142 -13.94 18.81 -11.47
CA LEU A 142 -12.81 19.11 -10.62
C LEU A 142 -12.11 17.80 -10.30
N SER A 143 -10.79 17.76 -10.44
CA SER A 143 -9.99 16.58 -10.12
C SER A 143 -8.65 16.97 -9.55
N HIS A 144 -8.20 16.29 -8.54
CA HIS A 144 -6.85 16.33 -8.02
C HIS A 144 -6.41 14.91 -7.66
N SER A 145 -5.18 14.56 -8.01
CA SER A 145 -4.60 13.25 -7.71
C SER A 145 -3.09 13.36 -7.59
N GLY A 146 -2.50 12.42 -6.89
CA GLY A 146 -1.05 12.36 -6.68
C GLY A 146 -0.65 12.48 -5.22
N GLU A 147 -1.59 12.83 -4.34
CA GLU A 147 -1.33 12.81 -2.91
C GLU A 147 -1.29 11.36 -2.40
N LYS A 148 -0.25 11.06 -1.64
CA LYS A 148 -0.13 9.76 -0.99
C LYS A 148 -1.08 9.70 0.19
N ALA A 149 -1.52 8.49 0.54
CA ALA A 149 -2.30 8.26 1.76
C ALA A 149 -1.65 9.00 2.93
N PRO A 150 -2.43 9.75 3.74
CA PRO A 150 -1.89 10.27 4.98
C PRO A 150 -1.30 9.09 5.75
N LEU A 151 -0.06 9.23 6.20
CA LEU A 151 0.59 8.22 7.02
C LEU A 151 -0.32 7.98 8.22
N SER A 152 -1.07 6.91 8.19
CA SER A 152 -1.82 6.47 9.36
C SER A 152 -0.79 6.23 10.45
N ASN A 153 -0.84 6.97 11.55
CA ASN A 153 -0.04 6.68 12.75
C ASN A 153 -0.40 5.32 13.37
N LYS A 154 -1.47 4.69 12.92
CA LYS A 154 -1.77 3.27 13.20
C LYS A 154 -1.01 2.41 12.18
N GLN A 155 0.30 2.26 12.41
CA GLN A 155 1.04 1.18 11.78
C GLN A 155 0.37 -0.13 12.22
N TYR A 156 -0.17 -0.88 11.27
CA TYR A 156 -0.66 -2.22 11.56
C TYR A 156 0.51 -3.04 12.14
N PRO A 157 0.40 -3.64 13.32
CA PRO A 157 1.53 -4.33 13.97
C PRO A 157 2.23 -5.36 13.08
N ILE A 158 1.47 -6.02 12.18
CA ILE A 158 2.00 -7.03 11.24
C ILE A 158 2.88 -6.42 10.12
N PHE A 159 2.79 -5.13 9.85
CA PHE A 159 3.62 -4.45 8.85
C PHE A 159 4.81 -3.69 9.46
N GLN A 160 5.21 -4.06 10.68
CA GLN A 160 6.50 -3.71 11.25
C GLN A 160 7.58 -4.71 10.82
N GLU A 161 8.85 -4.40 11.06
CA GLU A 161 9.99 -5.21 10.61
C GLU A 161 9.82 -6.71 10.84
N ALA A 162 9.51 -7.13 12.06
CA ALA A 162 9.36 -8.55 12.39
C ALA A 162 8.18 -9.20 11.68
N GLY A 163 7.05 -8.49 11.57
CA GLY A 163 5.87 -8.99 10.85
C GLY A 163 6.11 -9.07 9.34
N LEU A 164 6.80 -8.08 8.76
CA LEU A 164 7.18 -8.10 7.34
C LEU A 164 8.07 -9.29 6.99
N ARG A 165 8.98 -9.71 7.88
CA ARG A 165 9.81 -10.91 7.69
C ARG A 165 8.97 -12.20 7.68
N VAL A 166 7.95 -12.29 8.55
CA VAL A 166 7.03 -13.43 8.58
C VAL A 166 6.19 -13.47 7.31
N ILE A 167 5.54 -12.36 6.95
CA ILE A 167 4.68 -12.28 5.76
C ILE A 167 5.50 -12.60 4.50
N PHE A 168 6.73 -12.08 4.40
CA PHE A 168 7.62 -12.39 3.29
C PHE A 168 7.85 -13.89 3.13
N TYR A 169 8.14 -14.59 4.23
CA TYR A 169 8.32 -16.04 4.19
C TYR A 169 7.05 -16.75 3.69
N LEU A 170 5.86 -16.31 4.12
CA LEU A 170 4.60 -16.89 3.69
C LEU A 170 4.28 -16.61 2.22
N LEU A 171 4.77 -15.49 1.67
CA LEU A 171 4.57 -15.12 0.28
C LEU A 171 5.48 -15.89 -0.69
N GLN A 172 6.59 -16.45 -0.24
CA GLN A 172 7.52 -17.20 -1.10
C GLN A 172 6.91 -18.50 -1.62
N ASP A 173 6.11 -19.19 -0.81
CA ASP A 173 5.40 -20.42 -1.18
C ASP A 173 4.08 -20.52 -0.40
N SER A 174 2.99 -20.81 -1.10
CA SER A 174 1.66 -20.99 -0.49
C SER A 174 1.61 -22.11 0.55
N LYS A 175 2.52 -23.07 0.49
CA LYS A 175 2.63 -24.18 1.47
C LYS A 175 3.31 -23.76 2.76
N HIS A 176 4.02 -22.63 2.80
CA HIS A 176 4.70 -22.16 4.01
C HIS A 176 3.72 -21.88 5.15
N ILE A 177 2.48 -21.51 4.85
CA ILE A 177 1.44 -21.28 5.85
C ILE A 177 1.04 -22.57 6.60
N GLU A 178 1.22 -23.74 6.00
CA GLU A 178 0.90 -25.04 6.60
C GLU A 178 1.98 -25.51 7.58
N GLN A 179 3.16 -24.91 7.54
CA GLN A 179 4.29 -25.29 8.37
C GLN A 179 4.08 -24.93 9.85
N SER A 180 4.89 -25.56 10.70
CA SER A 180 4.88 -25.28 12.14
C SER A 180 5.37 -23.84 12.42
N PHE A 181 4.88 -23.22 13.49
CA PHE A 181 5.37 -21.92 13.94
C PHE A 181 6.88 -21.92 14.22
N ARG A 182 7.44 -23.06 14.60
CA ARG A 182 8.88 -23.23 14.80
C ARG A 182 9.64 -23.10 13.49
N THR A 183 9.17 -23.74 12.44
CA THR A 183 9.76 -23.64 11.10
C THR A 183 9.67 -22.23 10.56
N ILE A 184 8.49 -21.59 10.65
CA ILE A 184 8.29 -20.20 10.22
C ILE A 184 9.23 -19.26 10.99
N LYS A 185 9.38 -19.42 12.32
CA LYS A 185 10.34 -18.68 13.13
C LYS A 185 11.77 -18.82 12.61
N GLU A 186 12.20 -20.05 12.33
CA GLU A 186 13.58 -20.36 11.89
C GLU A 186 13.92 -19.72 10.54
N HIS A 187 12.93 -19.58 9.65
CA HIS A 187 13.12 -18.99 8.33
C HIS A 187 12.92 -17.48 8.32
N SER A 188 12.03 -16.95 9.13
CA SER A 188 11.77 -15.51 9.21
C SER A 188 12.72 -14.77 10.17
N GLY A 189 13.44 -15.49 11.03
CA GLY A 189 14.40 -14.91 11.96
C GLY A 189 13.76 -14.11 13.11
N VAL A 190 12.49 -14.41 13.46
CA VAL A 190 11.75 -13.70 14.52
C VAL A 190 11.39 -14.62 15.68
N SER A 191 10.81 -14.09 16.75
CA SER A 191 10.33 -14.91 17.87
C SER A 191 9.08 -15.73 17.51
N ILE A 192 8.87 -16.88 18.18
CA ILE A 192 7.68 -17.71 17.97
C ILE A 192 6.39 -16.95 18.36
N GLY A 193 6.46 -16.08 19.37
CA GLY A 193 5.35 -15.21 19.77
C GLY A 193 4.99 -14.23 18.66
N THR A 194 5.98 -13.64 17.98
CA THR A 194 5.76 -12.79 16.81
C THR A 194 5.08 -13.56 15.68
N VAL A 195 5.55 -14.77 15.37
CA VAL A 195 4.91 -15.64 14.36
C VAL A 195 3.44 -15.83 14.69
N LYS A 196 3.13 -16.22 15.95
CA LYS A 196 1.75 -16.42 16.41
C LYS A 196 0.91 -15.15 16.21
N ASN A 197 1.38 -14.00 16.69
CA ASN A 197 0.64 -12.74 16.61
C ASN A 197 0.38 -12.34 15.15
N VAL A 198 1.35 -12.56 14.25
CA VAL A 198 1.18 -12.26 12.82
C VAL A 198 0.15 -13.18 12.18
N ILE A 199 0.20 -14.50 12.48
CA ILE A 199 -0.78 -15.45 11.95
C ILE A 199 -2.18 -15.12 12.47
N ASP A 200 -2.35 -14.89 13.78
CA ASP A 200 -3.63 -14.53 14.39
C ASP A 200 -4.20 -13.25 13.74
N GLU A 201 -3.37 -12.25 13.51
CA GLU A 201 -3.80 -11.00 12.87
C GLU A 201 -4.14 -11.18 11.38
N LEU A 202 -3.39 -12.01 10.64
CA LEU A 202 -3.73 -12.36 9.26
C LEU A 202 -5.04 -13.15 9.17
N GLU A 203 -5.35 -14.00 10.16
CA GLU A 203 -6.66 -14.67 10.30
C GLU A 203 -7.78 -13.66 10.56
N ASN A 204 -7.59 -12.73 11.49
CA ASN A 204 -8.55 -11.66 11.77
C ASN A 204 -8.87 -10.83 10.52
N ARG A 205 -7.85 -10.56 9.71
CA ARG A 205 -7.98 -9.82 8.44
C ARG A 205 -8.47 -10.66 7.27
N LYS A 206 -8.76 -11.94 7.47
CA LYS A 206 -9.21 -12.88 6.43
C LYS A 206 -8.19 -13.20 5.35
N PHE A 207 -6.91 -12.90 5.58
CA PHE A 207 -5.81 -13.37 4.72
C PHE A 207 -5.50 -14.85 4.95
N ILE A 208 -5.81 -15.38 6.12
CA ILE A 208 -5.67 -16.80 6.42
C ILE A 208 -7.04 -17.38 6.76
N LEU A 209 -7.34 -18.53 6.16
CA LEU A 209 -8.46 -19.36 6.50
C LEU A 209 -7.95 -20.63 7.18
N THR A 210 -8.29 -20.82 8.45
CA THR A 210 -7.98 -22.05 9.19
C THR A 210 -9.16 -23.00 9.13
N THR A 211 -8.88 -24.21 8.65
CA THR A 211 -9.81 -25.33 8.66
C THR A 211 -9.33 -26.37 9.69
N GLN A 212 -10.15 -27.39 9.96
CA GLN A 212 -9.75 -28.48 10.89
C GLN A 212 -8.45 -29.21 10.48
N ARG A 213 -8.05 -29.13 9.21
CA ARG A 213 -6.92 -29.89 8.67
C ARG A 213 -5.73 -29.03 8.27
N LYS A 214 -5.95 -27.77 7.85
CA LYS A 214 -4.89 -26.90 7.32
C LYS A 214 -5.24 -25.43 7.37
N ARG A 215 -4.20 -24.59 7.29
CA ARG A 215 -4.29 -23.17 7.04
C ARG A 215 -4.10 -22.91 5.55
N VAL A 216 -4.83 -21.95 5.01
CA VAL A 216 -4.75 -21.54 3.59
C VAL A 216 -4.59 -20.04 3.52
N LEU A 217 -3.61 -19.58 2.77
CA LEU A 217 -3.41 -18.16 2.49
C LEU A 217 -4.38 -17.73 1.37
N LYS A 218 -5.18 -16.70 1.65
CA LYS A 218 -6.15 -16.08 0.75
C LYS A 218 -5.67 -14.70 0.32
N GLU A 219 -6.29 -14.15 -0.73
CA GLU A 219 -6.00 -12.79 -1.21
C GLU A 219 -4.50 -12.51 -1.31
N ARG A 220 -3.75 -13.49 -1.85
CA ARG A 220 -2.28 -13.45 -1.90
C ARG A 220 -1.78 -12.23 -2.64
N ARG A 221 -2.47 -11.81 -3.72
CA ARG A 221 -2.13 -10.61 -4.47
C ARG A 221 -2.24 -9.36 -3.61
N LEU A 222 -3.35 -9.18 -2.91
CA LEU A 222 -3.55 -8.04 -2.02
C LEU A 222 -2.51 -8.02 -0.90
N LEU A 223 -2.21 -9.19 -0.31
CA LEU A 223 -1.20 -9.29 0.73
C LEU A 223 0.20 -8.95 0.20
N LEU A 224 0.54 -9.36 -1.02
CA LEU A 224 1.80 -9.02 -1.69
C LEU A 224 1.92 -7.50 -1.91
N ASP A 225 0.87 -6.85 -2.40
CA ASP A 225 0.85 -5.42 -2.65
C ASP A 225 1.00 -4.62 -1.33
N LEU A 226 0.28 -5.01 -0.28
CA LEU A 226 0.39 -4.41 1.05
C LEU A 226 1.78 -4.65 1.65
N TRP A 227 2.33 -5.84 1.46
CA TRP A 227 3.66 -6.17 1.93
C TRP A 227 4.72 -5.35 1.20
N ALA A 228 4.65 -5.25 -0.12
CA ALA A 228 5.61 -4.52 -0.96
C ALA A 228 5.70 -3.03 -0.57
N ASP A 229 4.56 -2.38 -0.38
CA ASP A 229 4.49 -0.99 0.06
C ASP A 229 5.15 -0.80 1.44
N ASN A 230 4.81 -1.66 2.40
CA ASN A 230 5.36 -1.55 3.76
C ASN A 230 6.83 -2.01 3.84
N TYR A 231 7.23 -3.02 3.05
CA TYR A 231 8.63 -3.45 2.94
C TYR A 231 9.51 -2.28 2.54
N HIS A 232 9.14 -1.55 1.52
CA HIS A 232 9.94 -0.45 1.00
C HIS A 232 10.05 0.72 1.99
N ARG A 233 8.99 1.00 2.76
CA ARG A 233 8.98 2.09 3.75
C ARG A 233 9.61 1.72 5.08
N VAL A 234 9.45 0.48 5.54
CA VAL A 234 9.78 0.09 6.92
C VAL A 234 11.01 -0.80 6.99
N LEU A 235 11.11 -1.82 6.12
CA LEU A 235 12.17 -2.83 6.22
C LEU A 235 13.38 -2.50 5.35
N LYS A 236 13.20 -2.19 4.06
CA LYS A 236 14.29 -1.95 3.11
C LYS A 236 15.28 -0.87 3.57
N PRO A 237 14.86 0.28 4.12
CA PRO A 237 15.80 1.29 4.61
C PRO A 237 16.72 0.80 5.74
N LYS A 238 16.23 -0.12 6.58
CA LYS A 238 17.00 -0.70 7.69
C LYS A 238 18.00 -1.75 7.22
N LEU A 239 17.77 -2.32 6.04
CA LEU A 239 18.66 -3.32 5.44
C LEU A 239 19.84 -2.69 4.70
N LEU A 240 19.77 -1.39 4.40
CA LEU A 240 20.84 -0.70 3.67
C LEU A 240 22.13 -0.69 4.48
N LEU A 241 23.16 -1.36 3.97
CA LEU A 241 24.48 -1.44 4.56
C LEU A 241 25.40 -0.32 4.06
N LYS A 242 25.44 -0.13 2.74
CA LYS A 242 26.36 0.81 2.10
C LYS A 242 25.91 1.15 0.68
N ARG A 243 26.35 2.30 0.17
CA ARG A 243 26.36 2.62 -1.25
C ARG A 243 27.79 2.52 -1.77
N LEU A 244 27.96 1.84 -2.88
CA LEU A 244 29.23 1.68 -3.58
C LEU A 244 29.11 2.21 -5.00
N ASP A 245 30.21 2.27 -5.71
CA ASP A 245 30.26 2.58 -7.13
C ASP A 245 31.06 1.52 -7.88
N PHE A 246 30.80 1.33 -9.16
CA PHE A 246 31.66 0.53 -10.02
C PHE A 246 33.00 1.21 -10.18
N ARG A 247 34.07 0.44 -10.15
CA ARG A 247 35.42 0.98 -10.27
C ARG A 247 35.67 1.60 -11.64
N THR A 248 35.08 1.03 -12.68
CA THR A 248 35.23 1.50 -14.06
C THR A 248 33.90 1.43 -14.81
N PRO A 249 33.70 2.20 -15.87
CA PRO A 249 32.53 2.09 -16.75
C PRO A 249 32.34 0.67 -17.32
N GLN A 250 33.45 -0.05 -17.62
CA GLN A 250 33.40 -1.41 -18.13
C GLN A 250 32.80 -2.37 -17.08
N HIS A 251 33.14 -2.22 -15.80
CA HIS A 251 32.51 -3.04 -14.74
C HIS A 251 31.00 -2.79 -14.64
N ARG A 252 30.55 -1.54 -14.89
CA ARG A 252 29.13 -1.22 -14.93
C ARG A 252 28.45 -1.84 -16.15
N GLU A 253 29.07 -1.77 -17.33
CA GLU A 253 28.54 -2.32 -18.57
C GLU A 253 28.42 -3.85 -18.50
N HIS A 254 29.45 -4.51 -17.94
CA HIS A 254 29.51 -5.96 -17.76
C HIS A 254 29.13 -6.42 -16.35
N TRP A 255 28.20 -5.75 -15.71
CA TRP A 255 27.81 -6.01 -14.32
C TRP A 255 27.36 -7.44 -14.06
N LYS A 256 26.75 -8.12 -15.06
CA LYS A 256 26.32 -9.52 -14.94
C LYS A 256 27.48 -10.51 -14.84
N ASP A 257 28.62 -10.18 -15.44
CA ASP A 257 29.78 -11.04 -15.49
C ASP A 257 30.64 -10.93 -14.22
N LEU A 258 30.26 -10.03 -13.32
CA LEU A 258 30.99 -9.83 -12.08
C LEU A 258 30.84 -11.04 -11.14
N VAL A 259 31.98 -11.57 -10.68
CA VAL A 259 31.99 -12.64 -9.68
C VAL A 259 31.59 -12.06 -8.33
N LEU A 260 30.41 -12.40 -7.87
CA LEU A 260 29.90 -11.97 -6.58
C LEU A 260 30.42 -12.91 -5.46
N PRO A 261 30.61 -12.40 -4.22
CA PRO A 261 30.86 -13.23 -3.07
C PRO A 261 29.73 -14.25 -2.84
N ALA A 262 30.06 -15.32 -2.09
CA ALA A 262 29.04 -16.29 -1.68
C ALA A 262 27.85 -15.58 -0.98
N SER A 263 26.67 -16.16 -1.07
CA SER A 263 25.44 -15.61 -0.46
C SER A 263 25.11 -14.16 -0.87
N THR A 264 25.63 -13.70 -2.03
CA THR A 264 25.36 -12.39 -2.60
C THR A 264 24.59 -12.54 -3.90
N VAL A 265 23.49 -11.80 -4.04
CA VAL A 265 22.62 -11.86 -5.23
C VAL A 265 22.24 -10.47 -5.70
N TRP A 266 22.05 -10.30 -7.01
CA TRP A 266 21.47 -9.10 -7.59
C TRP A 266 20.01 -8.94 -7.18
N GLY A 267 19.59 -7.73 -6.83
CA GLY A 267 18.23 -7.35 -6.47
C GLY A 267 17.58 -6.40 -7.48
N GLY A 268 16.37 -6.00 -7.20
CA GLY A 268 15.66 -4.95 -7.94
C GLY A 268 15.64 -5.14 -9.45
N GLU A 269 16.00 -4.08 -10.17
CA GLU A 269 16.05 -4.07 -11.64
C GLU A 269 17.08 -5.09 -12.19
N CYS A 270 18.19 -5.29 -11.48
CA CYS A 270 19.20 -6.25 -11.87
C CYS A 270 18.66 -7.69 -11.80
N ALA A 271 17.96 -8.05 -10.73
CA ALA A 271 17.34 -9.36 -10.60
C ALA A 271 16.30 -9.61 -11.69
N SER A 272 15.48 -8.63 -12.00
CA SER A 272 14.50 -8.68 -13.10
C SER A 272 15.18 -8.91 -14.45
N ASN A 273 16.30 -8.21 -14.70
CA ASN A 273 17.07 -8.41 -15.93
C ASN A 273 17.70 -9.80 -16.00
N VAL A 274 18.26 -10.33 -14.90
CA VAL A 274 18.82 -11.69 -14.85
C VAL A 274 17.74 -12.72 -15.15
N LEU A 275 16.51 -12.49 -14.68
CA LEU A 275 15.40 -13.43 -14.86
C LEU A 275 14.96 -13.57 -16.32
N ASN A 276 14.78 -12.46 -17.03
CA ASN A 276 14.17 -12.48 -18.37
C ASN A 276 14.77 -11.53 -19.40
N GLY A 277 15.77 -10.72 -19.03
CA GLY A 277 16.44 -9.79 -19.92
C GLY A 277 15.61 -8.58 -20.38
N TYR A 278 14.37 -8.44 -19.90
CA TYR A 278 13.44 -7.43 -20.39
C TYR A 278 13.84 -6.00 -19.97
N LEU A 279 14.17 -5.81 -18.69
CA LEU A 279 14.47 -4.49 -18.12
C LEU A 279 15.98 -4.23 -18.10
N THR A 280 16.45 -3.15 -18.73
CA THR A 280 17.85 -2.72 -18.56
C THR A 280 17.97 -1.93 -17.25
N PRO A 281 18.84 -2.35 -16.31
CA PRO A 281 18.94 -1.71 -15.00
C PRO A 281 19.45 -0.28 -15.09
N ALA A 282 18.76 0.64 -14.44
CA ALA A 282 19.22 1.99 -14.14
C ALA A 282 19.79 2.08 -12.71
N CYS A 283 19.22 1.30 -11.78
CA CYS A 283 19.67 1.16 -10.40
C CYS A 283 20.24 -0.23 -10.16
N PHE A 284 21.34 -0.31 -9.41
CA PHE A 284 22.02 -1.56 -9.09
C PHE A 284 21.86 -1.88 -7.61
N GLU A 285 21.26 -3.02 -7.31
CA GLU A 285 21.03 -3.46 -5.95
C GLU A 285 21.63 -4.83 -5.73
N LEU A 286 22.28 -5.03 -4.58
CA LEU A 286 22.85 -6.30 -4.13
C LEU A 286 22.34 -6.62 -2.72
N TYR A 287 21.99 -7.86 -2.51
CA TYR A 287 21.68 -8.41 -1.19
C TYR A 287 22.77 -9.41 -0.80
N THR A 288 23.36 -9.25 0.39
CA THR A 288 24.47 -10.08 0.84
C THR A 288 24.35 -10.44 2.33
N GLU A 289 24.81 -11.62 2.69
CA GLU A 289 25.08 -12.01 4.09
C GLU A 289 26.53 -11.71 4.47
N GLU A 290 27.40 -11.49 3.47
CA GLU A 290 28.82 -11.22 3.66
C GLU A 290 29.08 -9.75 4.02
N PRO A 291 30.16 -9.44 4.73
CA PRO A 291 30.59 -8.06 4.90
C PRO A 291 30.80 -7.38 3.53
N PHE A 292 30.27 -6.17 3.36
CA PHE A 292 30.38 -5.45 2.09
C PHE A 292 31.84 -5.25 1.61
N SER A 293 32.82 -5.33 2.53
CA SER A 293 34.27 -5.32 2.20
C SER A 293 34.68 -6.46 1.27
N CYS A 294 33.90 -7.58 1.25
CA CYS A 294 34.18 -8.69 0.34
C CYS A 294 33.90 -8.30 -1.12
N LEU A 295 32.91 -7.43 -1.38
CA LEU A 295 32.63 -6.86 -2.71
C LEU A 295 33.78 -5.98 -3.21
N MET A 296 34.49 -5.31 -2.29
CA MET A 296 35.63 -4.47 -2.65
C MET A 296 36.89 -5.29 -2.96
N LYS A 297 37.05 -6.45 -2.33
CA LYS A 297 38.20 -7.34 -2.59
C LYS A 297 38.23 -7.88 -4.01
N SER A 298 37.10 -8.00 -4.66
CA SER A 298 36.99 -8.39 -6.08
C SER A 298 37.64 -7.37 -7.02
N GLY A 299 37.92 -6.15 -6.55
CA GLY A 299 38.48 -5.07 -7.34
C GLY A 299 37.51 -4.42 -8.33
N THR A 300 36.23 -4.80 -8.31
CA THR A 300 35.20 -4.32 -9.26
C THR A 300 34.42 -3.13 -8.73
N MET A 301 34.41 -2.91 -7.40
CA MET A 301 33.69 -1.83 -6.73
C MET A 301 34.62 -0.96 -5.87
N ARG A 302 34.18 0.26 -5.58
CA ARG A 302 34.90 1.25 -4.75
C ARG A 302 33.96 1.93 -3.74
N THR A 303 34.52 2.45 -2.66
CA THR A 303 33.80 3.17 -1.59
C THR A 303 33.53 4.62 -1.96
N THR A 304 32.83 4.88 -3.02
CA THR A 304 32.25 6.21 -3.29
C THR A 304 30.74 6.11 -3.23
N GLU A 305 30.04 7.18 -2.92
CA GLU A 305 28.60 7.21 -3.03
C GLU A 305 28.21 7.12 -4.50
N GLY A 306 27.97 5.91 -4.96
CA GLY A 306 27.61 5.56 -6.32
C GLY A 306 26.20 4.97 -6.44
N ASP A 307 25.99 4.29 -7.55
CA ASP A 307 24.67 3.77 -7.95
C ASP A 307 24.45 2.30 -7.52
N VAL A 308 25.37 1.71 -6.75
CA VAL A 308 25.26 0.34 -6.28
C VAL A 308 24.85 0.32 -4.81
N TYR A 309 23.66 -0.12 -4.52
CA TYR A 309 23.08 -0.20 -3.18
C TYR A 309 23.28 -1.60 -2.62
N ILE A 310 23.91 -1.69 -1.46
CA ILE A 310 24.20 -2.96 -0.78
C ILE A 310 23.27 -3.10 0.41
N TYR A 311 22.45 -4.16 0.40
CA TYR A 311 21.49 -4.48 1.44
C TYR A 311 21.88 -5.76 2.18
N GLN A 312 21.52 -5.83 3.45
CA GLN A 312 21.56 -7.05 4.23
C GLN A 312 20.55 -8.05 3.69
N LYS A 313 21.00 -9.22 3.27
CA LYS A 313 20.12 -10.33 2.91
C LYS A 313 19.42 -10.86 4.16
N PHE A 314 18.13 -11.13 4.08
CA PHE A 314 17.29 -11.51 5.22
C PHE A 314 16.45 -12.77 4.99
N TRP A 315 16.74 -13.51 3.95
CA TRP A 315 16.12 -14.81 3.63
C TRP A 315 17.17 -15.87 3.42
N LYS A 316 16.75 -17.14 3.42
CA LYS A 316 17.61 -18.30 3.15
C LYS A 316 17.55 -18.68 1.67
N GLY A 317 18.65 -19.16 1.13
CA GLY A 317 18.80 -19.58 -0.27
C GLY A 317 19.63 -18.60 -1.11
N ASP A 318 20.05 -19.05 -2.29
CA ASP A 318 21.02 -18.34 -3.14
C ASP A 318 20.39 -17.66 -4.35
N THR A 319 19.06 -17.58 -4.36
CA THR A 319 18.29 -16.90 -5.42
C THR A 319 17.50 -15.73 -4.84
N MET A 320 17.24 -14.73 -5.70
CA MET A 320 16.37 -13.62 -5.35
C MET A 320 14.91 -14.07 -5.42
N PRO A 321 14.13 -13.98 -4.32
CA PRO A 321 12.72 -14.40 -4.32
C PRO A 321 11.84 -13.49 -5.17
N TYR A 322 10.94 -14.05 -5.97
CA TYR A 322 10.05 -13.30 -6.87
C TYR A 322 9.21 -12.23 -6.17
N PRO A 323 8.62 -12.48 -4.97
CA PRO A 323 7.90 -11.41 -4.24
C PRO A 323 8.77 -10.20 -3.92
N LEU A 324 10.08 -10.42 -3.69
CA LEU A 324 11.02 -9.32 -3.39
C LEU A 324 11.40 -8.55 -4.65
N ILE A 325 11.62 -9.26 -5.79
CA ILE A 325 11.82 -8.61 -7.09
C ILE A 325 10.61 -7.74 -7.42
N TYR A 326 9.40 -8.28 -7.24
CA TYR A 326 8.16 -7.54 -7.45
C TYR A 326 8.10 -6.26 -6.62
N ALA A 327 8.39 -6.37 -5.32
CA ALA A 327 8.34 -5.23 -4.39
C ALA A 327 9.35 -4.13 -4.78
N ASP A 328 10.56 -4.51 -5.13
CA ASP A 328 11.60 -3.56 -5.55
C ASP A 328 11.21 -2.82 -6.84
N LEU A 329 10.60 -3.53 -7.80
CA LEU A 329 10.17 -2.95 -9.07
C LEU A 329 9.01 -1.96 -8.90
N VAL A 330 7.95 -2.34 -8.16
CA VAL A 330 6.77 -1.46 -8.01
C VAL A 330 7.08 -0.22 -7.19
N ALA A 331 8.04 -0.31 -6.27
CA ALA A 331 8.43 0.79 -5.41
C ALA A 331 9.18 1.91 -6.15
N SER A 332 9.78 1.61 -7.31
CA SER A 332 10.51 2.59 -8.11
C SER A 332 9.62 3.69 -8.68
N GLY A 333 8.33 3.38 -8.93
CA GLY A 333 7.39 4.29 -9.62
C GLY A 333 7.70 4.50 -11.11
N ASP A 334 8.76 3.91 -11.64
CA ASP A 334 9.12 3.97 -13.06
C ASP A 334 8.20 3.06 -13.87
N SER A 335 7.65 3.57 -14.97
CA SER A 335 6.72 2.83 -15.83
C SER A 335 7.33 1.54 -16.39
N ARG A 336 8.64 1.52 -16.70
CA ARG A 336 9.37 0.35 -17.18
C ARG A 336 9.45 -0.73 -16.09
N CYS A 337 9.71 -0.32 -14.85
CA CYS A 337 9.75 -1.23 -13.70
C CYS A 337 8.37 -1.79 -13.39
N ILE A 338 7.32 -0.96 -13.47
CA ILE A 338 5.93 -1.41 -13.30
C ILE A 338 5.54 -2.43 -14.37
N GLU A 339 5.93 -2.20 -15.63
CA GLU A 339 5.68 -3.17 -16.71
C GLU A 339 6.43 -4.48 -16.48
N ALA A 340 7.69 -4.42 -16.03
CA ALA A 340 8.47 -5.60 -15.67
C ALA A 340 7.85 -6.37 -14.49
N ALA A 341 7.34 -5.65 -13.48
CA ALA A 341 6.62 -6.23 -12.36
C ALA A 341 5.34 -6.95 -12.79
N ASN A 342 4.58 -6.38 -13.74
CA ASN A 342 3.38 -7.02 -14.28
C ASN A 342 3.73 -8.31 -15.04
N LYS A 343 4.79 -8.31 -15.84
CA LYS A 343 5.29 -9.54 -16.52
C LYS A 343 5.73 -10.61 -15.51
N LEU A 344 6.39 -10.20 -14.42
CA LEU A 344 6.78 -11.11 -13.34
C LEU A 344 5.54 -11.77 -12.68
N LEU A 345 4.48 -10.98 -12.46
CA LEU A 345 3.22 -11.49 -11.93
C LEU A 345 2.54 -12.50 -12.87
N GLU A 346 2.61 -12.25 -14.17
CA GLU A 346 1.98 -13.14 -15.16
C GLU A 346 2.70 -14.47 -15.27
N ASN A 347 4.02 -14.45 -15.22
CA ASN A 347 4.86 -15.62 -15.53
C ASN A 347 5.24 -16.41 -14.27
N GLU A 348 5.74 -15.72 -13.22
CA GLU A 348 6.38 -16.36 -12.08
C GLU A 348 5.52 -16.33 -10.81
N LEU A 349 4.56 -15.41 -10.73
CA LEU A 349 3.65 -15.24 -9.59
C LEU A 349 2.18 -15.46 -10.02
N SER A 350 1.96 -16.32 -11.01
CA SER A 350 0.63 -16.60 -11.56
C SER A 350 -0.36 -17.14 -10.52
N ASP A 351 0.12 -17.78 -9.47
CA ASP A 351 -0.66 -18.28 -8.35
C ASP A 351 -1.07 -17.17 -7.33
N PHE A 352 -0.68 -15.92 -7.58
CA PHE A 352 -1.16 -14.74 -6.86
C PHE A 352 -2.39 -14.08 -7.49
N LYS A 353 -2.84 -14.58 -8.64
CA LYS A 353 -4.03 -14.07 -9.33
C LYS A 353 -5.33 -14.40 -8.61
#